data_f7ed4c31682962f99e3fb412dc122084
#
_entry.id   f7ed4c31682962f99e3fb412dc122084
#
_cell.length_a   1.000
_cell.length_b   1.000
_cell.length_c   1.000
_cell.angle_alpha   90.00
_cell.angle_beta   90.00
_cell.angle_gamma   90.00
#
_symmetry.space_group_name_H-M   'P 1'
#
loop_
_entity.id
_entity.type
_entity.pdbx_description
1 polymer ?
#
loop_
_entity_poly.entity_id
_entity_poly.type
_entity_poly.pdbx_seq_one_letter_code
_entity_poly.pdbx_strand_id
1 'polypeptide(L)'
;MARRQLIQRNAASVASLPAPVGGWNARDSLANMDETDAVTLENFFPTVSSVVLRGGYESWATGLGGQVETLMHYAGATTSRLFAAATAPNAIYDVTTQGPVGAAVVSSLSNARWEYVNFTTAGGNFMYAVNGADSPRLYNGTTWTAITGVSSPAITGVTTTNLSNVTLFKNRVWFIEKNTLKAWYLPTSSAGGAAAVLDLSSVAKLGGVLVDLDTWTIDAGYGVDDNLVFVTSEGEVIVYRGTDPSSAATWALAGIWKLGAPIGNRCLLKYAGDLLLLTYDGLMPLAQSLQSSRLDPRVALSNKIQGAITAATVNYGSSFGWQIVYSPKNAAVWVNVPVATGQQEQYVMNTITTSWCKFKGWSAFCWEIFNENPYFGGAGFVGKAWDDGYTDGSANIAGNCLQAFNYFGSRGVKKYFTRARPSLFTNGQPQVQLSMNIDFDTMDTSSALSYSGSAFGAWGVGLWDSMLWGSDLQITNSWQGITGIGYCGALQLKSASSGLQIEWAATDVVFQTGWAGV
;
A
#
# COMPACT_ATOMS: atom_id res chain seq x y z
N MET A 1 -37.02 -46.61 -45.60
CA MET A 1 -35.69 -46.51 -44.96
C MET A 1 -35.57 -45.16 -44.26
N ALA A 2 -35.69 -45.12 -42.98
CA ALA A 2 -35.54 -43.88 -42.19
C ALA A 2 -34.05 -43.59 -42.03
N ARG A 3 -33.58 -42.47 -42.60
CA ARG A 3 -32.23 -41.95 -42.33
C ARG A 3 -32.14 -41.59 -40.85
N ARG A 4 -31.38 -42.35 -40.07
CA ARG A 4 -30.90 -41.90 -38.75
C ARG A 4 -30.05 -40.64 -38.97
N GLN A 5 -30.57 -39.50 -38.57
CA GLN A 5 -29.75 -38.31 -38.36
C GLN A 5 -28.74 -38.63 -37.28
N LEU A 6 -27.48 -38.71 -37.63
CA LEU A 6 -26.35 -38.71 -36.71
C LEU A 6 -26.40 -37.35 -35.96
N ILE A 7 -26.82 -37.38 -34.73
CA ILE A 7 -26.69 -36.23 -33.85
C ILE A 7 -25.18 -36.03 -33.70
N GLN A 8 -24.65 -35.03 -34.39
CA GLN A 8 -23.27 -34.60 -34.24
C GLN A 8 -23.15 -34.06 -32.81
N ARG A 9 -22.60 -34.87 -31.89
CA ARG A 9 -22.24 -34.39 -30.56
C ARG A 9 -21.13 -33.36 -30.74
N ASN A 10 -21.39 -32.09 -30.44
CA ASN A 10 -20.35 -31.07 -30.38
C ASN A 10 -19.28 -31.53 -29.39
N ALA A 11 -18.05 -31.68 -29.88
CA ALA A 11 -16.93 -32.06 -29.03
C ALA A 11 -16.70 -30.96 -27.98
N ALA A 12 -16.45 -31.37 -26.75
CA ALA A 12 -16.02 -30.44 -25.72
C ALA A 12 -14.61 -29.93 -26.06
N SER A 13 -14.43 -28.63 -25.96
CA SER A 13 -13.14 -27.96 -26.11
C SER A 13 -12.56 -27.62 -24.73
N VAL A 14 -11.26 -27.61 -24.62
CA VAL A 14 -10.54 -27.16 -23.42
C VAL A 14 -9.71 -25.92 -23.78
N ALA A 15 -9.84 -24.88 -23.00
CA ALA A 15 -8.96 -23.72 -23.05
C ALA A 15 -8.24 -23.56 -21.72
N SER A 16 -6.95 -23.27 -21.76
CA SER A 16 -6.17 -22.95 -20.58
C SER A 16 -6.05 -21.42 -20.48
N LEU A 17 -6.52 -20.87 -19.36
CA LEU A 17 -6.41 -19.47 -19.02
C LEU A 17 -5.22 -19.27 -18.07
N PRO A 18 -4.31 -18.32 -18.35
CA PRO A 18 -3.26 -17.96 -17.39
C PRO A 18 -3.88 -17.36 -16.13
N ALA A 19 -3.15 -17.42 -15.01
CA ALA A 19 -3.49 -16.61 -13.85
C ALA A 19 -3.41 -15.11 -14.20
N PRO A 20 -4.16 -14.24 -13.51
CA PRO A 20 -4.24 -12.82 -13.84
C PRO A 20 -3.00 -12.04 -13.38
N VAL A 21 -1.84 -12.36 -13.96
CA VAL A 21 -0.54 -11.74 -13.67
C VAL A 21 -0.47 -10.28 -14.11
N GLY A 22 -1.29 -9.86 -15.07
CA GLY A 22 -1.49 -8.47 -15.46
C GLY A 22 -2.10 -7.62 -14.35
N GLY A 23 -2.74 -8.26 -13.38
CA GLY A 23 -3.27 -7.64 -12.16
C GLY A 23 -4.65 -7.01 -12.33
N TRP A 24 -5.07 -6.30 -11.30
CA TRP A 24 -6.34 -5.59 -11.26
C TRP A 24 -6.38 -4.44 -12.25
N ASN A 25 -7.40 -4.42 -13.08
CA ASN A 25 -7.66 -3.39 -14.06
C ASN A 25 -9.04 -2.75 -13.78
N ALA A 26 -9.03 -1.50 -13.34
CA ALA A 26 -10.23 -0.70 -13.08
C ALA A 26 -10.35 0.50 -14.04
N ARG A 27 -9.62 0.47 -15.17
CA ARG A 27 -9.61 1.51 -16.19
C ARG A 27 -10.33 1.06 -17.47
N ASP A 28 -9.98 -0.12 -17.97
CA ASP A 28 -10.41 -0.55 -19.29
C ASP A 28 -11.82 -1.15 -19.25
N SER A 29 -12.52 -1.09 -20.37
CA SER A 29 -13.84 -1.70 -20.46
C SER A 29 -13.74 -3.22 -20.40
N LEU A 30 -14.74 -3.88 -19.81
CA LEU A 30 -14.79 -5.34 -19.65
C LEU A 30 -14.60 -6.11 -20.98
N ALA A 31 -14.97 -5.50 -22.10
CA ALA A 31 -14.86 -6.11 -23.43
C ALA A 31 -13.45 -6.03 -24.05
N ASN A 32 -12.58 -5.18 -23.54
CA ASN A 32 -11.26 -4.88 -24.08
C ASN A 32 -10.11 -5.11 -23.08
N MET A 33 -10.40 -5.70 -21.93
CA MET A 33 -9.35 -6.10 -20.99
C MET A 33 -8.48 -7.19 -21.59
N ASP A 34 -7.19 -7.15 -21.26
CA ASP A 34 -6.26 -8.23 -21.56
C ASP A 34 -6.67 -9.50 -20.81
N GLU A 35 -6.44 -10.67 -21.38
CA GLU A 35 -6.80 -11.95 -20.75
C GLU A 35 -6.00 -12.25 -19.48
N THR A 36 -4.87 -11.59 -19.30
CA THR A 36 -4.04 -11.67 -18.09
C THR A 36 -4.47 -10.69 -16.99
N ASP A 37 -5.47 -9.85 -17.26
CA ASP A 37 -6.01 -8.91 -16.28
C ASP A 37 -7.10 -9.53 -15.43
N ALA A 38 -7.44 -8.85 -14.34
CA ALA A 38 -8.58 -9.16 -13.51
C ALA A 38 -9.49 -7.94 -13.34
N VAL A 39 -10.80 -8.16 -13.42
CA VAL A 39 -11.84 -7.18 -13.04
C VAL A 39 -11.77 -6.91 -11.53
N THR A 40 -11.54 -7.99 -10.77
CA THR A 40 -11.35 -7.96 -9.32
C THR A 40 -10.19 -8.86 -8.95
N LEU A 41 -9.25 -8.37 -8.15
CA LEU A 41 -8.12 -9.14 -7.63
C LEU A 41 -7.88 -8.75 -6.17
N GLU A 42 -8.56 -9.47 -5.27
CA GLU A 42 -8.56 -9.19 -3.83
C GLU A 42 -7.76 -10.26 -3.08
N ASN A 43 -6.80 -9.80 -2.28
CA ASN A 43 -5.88 -10.63 -1.48
C ASN A 43 -5.02 -11.63 -2.29
N PHE A 44 -4.99 -11.49 -3.60
CA PHE A 44 -4.07 -12.18 -4.48
C PHE A 44 -3.03 -11.19 -5.02
N PHE A 45 -1.76 -11.46 -4.75
CA PHE A 45 -0.62 -10.66 -5.19
C PHE A 45 -0.09 -11.18 -6.52
N PRO A 46 -0.11 -10.38 -7.61
CA PRO A 46 0.37 -10.82 -8.91
C PRO A 46 1.90 -10.85 -8.93
N THR A 47 2.47 -11.98 -9.32
CA THR A 47 3.90 -12.17 -9.57
C THR A 47 4.19 -12.21 -11.07
N VAL A 48 5.40 -12.58 -11.47
CA VAL A 48 5.79 -12.67 -12.89
C VAL A 48 5.03 -13.78 -13.64
N SER A 49 4.72 -14.89 -12.96
CA SER A 49 4.16 -16.10 -13.61
C SER A 49 2.90 -16.66 -12.94
N SER A 50 2.51 -16.12 -11.80
CA SER A 50 1.42 -16.63 -10.98
C SER A 50 0.78 -15.50 -10.17
N VAL A 51 -0.30 -15.80 -9.46
CA VAL A 51 -0.81 -14.94 -8.39
C VAL A 51 -0.80 -15.70 -7.08
N VAL A 52 -0.33 -15.05 -6.02
CA VAL A 52 -0.13 -15.67 -4.70
C VAL A 52 -1.09 -15.06 -3.70
N LEU A 53 -1.77 -15.88 -2.89
CA LEU A 53 -2.55 -15.36 -1.77
C LEU A 53 -1.58 -14.63 -0.82
N ARG A 54 -1.92 -13.39 -0.44
CA ARG A 54 -1.04 -12.57 0.41
C ARG A 54 -0.73 -13.25 1.74
N GLY A 55 0.39 -12.92 2.34
CA GLY A 55 0.68 -13.22 3.74
C GLY A 55 -0.36 -12.59 4.68
N GLY A 56 -0.48 -13.12 5.87
CA GLY A 56 -1.36 -12.61 6.91
C GLY A 56 -0.74 -11.50 7.74
N TYR A 57 -1.25 -11.31 8.95
CA TYR A 57 -0.59 -10.52 9.97
C TYR A 57 -0.63 -11.22 11.32
N GLU A 58 0.39 -10.99 12.12
CA GLU A 58 0.39 -11.32 13.54
C GLU A 58 0.15 -10.07 14.39
N SER A 59 -0.52 -10.24 15.53
CA SER A 59 -0.67 -9.17 16.52
C SER A 59 0.68 -8.99 17.23
N TRP A 60 1.37 -7.89 16.92
CA TRP A 60 2.73 -7.62 17.42
C TRP A 60 2.70 -7.00 18.82
N ALA A 61 2.00 -5.87 18.97
CA ALA A 61 1.87 -5.20 20.26
C ALA A 61 0.39 -5.00 20.59
N THR A 62 -0.01 -5.25 21.84
CA THR A 62 -1.40 -5.21 22.30
C THR A 62 -1.55 -4.33 23.54
N GLY A 63 -2.79 -3.98 23.88
CA GLY A 63 -3.07 -3.16 25.07
C GLY A 63 -2.94 -1.65 24.83
N LEU A 64 -2.83 -1.22 23.59
CA LEU A 64 -2.93 0.17 23.19
C LEU A 64 -4.39 0.62 23.27
N GLY A 65 -4.64 1.83 23.79
CA GLY A 65 -5.99 2.40 23.77
C GLY A 65 -6.32 3.02 22.41
N GLY A 66 -7.55 2.83 21.92
CA GLY A 66 -8.05 3.48 20.71
C GLY A 66 -7.33 3.08 19.42
N GLN A 67 -7.27 4.02 18.48
CA GLN A 67 -6.62 3.82 17.18
C GLN A 67 -5.13 4.19 17.27
N VAL A 68 -4.27 3.40 16.66
CA VAL A 68 -2.85 3.73 16.49
C VAL A 68 -2.72 4.51 15.17
N GLU A 69 -2.59 5.84 15.27
CA GLU A 69 -2.59 6.73 14.10
C GLU A 69 -1.19 7.03 13.56
N THR A 70 -0.13 6.70 14.32
CA THR A 70 1.26 6.85 13.87
C THR A 70 2.13 5.74 14.42
N LEU A 71 2.99 5.20 13.58
CA LEU A 71 4.15 4.41 13.93
C LEU A 71 5.41 5.22 13.58
N MET A 72 6.43 5.16 14.44
CA MET A 72 7.69 5.91 14.28
C MET A 72 8.86 4.97 14.52
N HIS A 73 9.74 4.85 13.54
CA HIS A 73 10.96 4.06 13.63
C HIS A 73 12.14 4.94 14.01
N TYR A 74 12.74 4.70 15.18
CA TYR A 74 14.02 5.30 15.55
C TYR A 74 15.18 4.42 15.07
N ALA A 75 16.08 5.00 14.26
CA ALA A 75 17.29 4.36 13.78
C ALA A 75 18.49 4.83 14.63
N GLY A 76 18.87 4.07 15.62
CA GLY A 76 20.05 4.32 16.44
C GLY A 76 21.30 3.63 15.89
N ALA A 77 22.47 3.97 16.42
CA ALA A 77 23.74 3.38 15.99
C ALA A 77 23.84 1.87 16.25
N THR A 78 23.28 1.41 17.35
CA THR A 78 23.33 -0.01 17.79
C THR A 78 21.98 -0.59 18.08
N THR A 79 20.95 0.25 18.27
CA THR A 79 19.60 -0.17 18.65
C THR A 79 18.59 0.61 17.84
N SER A 80 17.67 -0.10 17.21
CA SER A 80 16.47 0.49 16.60
C SER A 80 15.28 0.30 17.52
N ARG A 81 14.33 1.24 17.50
CA ARG A 81 13.09 1.18 18.27
C ARG A 81 11.89 1.51 17.40
N LEU A 82 10.78 0.91 17.74
CA LEU A 82 9.49 1.22 17.14
C LEU A 82 8.58 1.83 18.20
N PHE A 83 8.00 2.99 17.89
CA PHE A 83 7.05 3.67 18.76
C PHE A 83 5.69 3.76 18.08
N ALA A 84 4.63 3.69 18.88
CA ALA A 84 3.25 3.83 18.43
C ALA A 84 2.57 4.98 19.14
N ALA A 85 1.94 5.88 18.41
CA ALA A 85 1.07 6.91 18.98
C ALA A 85 -0.39 6.46 18.85
N ALA A 86 -1.08 6.37 19.97
CA ALA A 86 -2.47 5.92 20.09
C ALA A 86 -3.40 7.03 20.60
N THR A 87 -4.71 6.91 20.35
CA THR A 87 -5.68 7.99 20.58
C THR A 87 -6.41 7.96 21.94
N ALA A 88 -6.42 6.85 22.63
CA ALA A 88 -7.17 6.74 23.89
C ALA A 88 -6.36 6.03 25.00
N PRO A 89 -5.56 6.76 25.78
CA PRO A 89 -5.30 8.20 25.72
C PRO A 89 -4.35 8.57 24.58
N ASN A 90 -4.34 9.86 24.18
CA ASN A 90 -3.31 10.37 23.24
C ASN A 90 -1.93 10.28 23.91
N ALA A 91 -1.16 9.28 23.48
CA ALA A 91 0.12 8.94 24.10
C ALA A 91 1.01 8.17 23.13
N ILE A 92 2.32 8.19 23.37
CA ILE A 92 3.31 7.40 22.64
C ILE A 92 3.75 6.23 23.52
N TYR A 93 3.82 5.05 22.92
CA TYR A 93 4.23 3.80 23.56
C TYR A 93 5.45 3.21 22.83
N ASP A 94 6.33 2.54 23.58
CA ASP A 94 7.38 1.70 22.99
C ASP A 94 6.77 0.34 22.61
N VAL A 95 6.82 0.02 21.32
CA VAL A 95 6.30 -1.23 20.74
C VAL A 95 7.41 -2.02 20.02
N THR A 96 8.65 -1.79 20.44
CA THR A 96 9.83 -2.45 19.83
C THR A 96 9.79 -3.97 19.99
N THR A 97 9.25 -4.46 21.10
CA THR A 97 9.15 -5.89 21.41
C THR A 97 7.72 -6.39 21.32
N GLN A 98 7.57 -7.65 20.88
CA GLN A 98 6.27 -8.28 20.81
C GLN A 98 5.65 -8.48 22.20
N GLY A 99 4.34 -8.25 22.32
CA GLY A 99 3.56 -8.47 23.53
C GLY A 99 2.73 -7.28 23.99
N PRO A 100 2.18 -7.33 25.23
CA PRO A 100 1.47 -6.20 25.80
C PRO A 100 2.38 -5.00 26.01
N VAL A 101 1.88 -3.78 25.67
CA VAL A 101 2.67 -2.57 25.86
C VAL A 101 2.80 -2.20 27.35
N GLY A 102 3.92 -1.58 27.70
CA GLY A 102 4.14 -0.99 29.02
C GLY A 102 3.44 0.36 29.18
N ALA A 103 3.88 1.13 30.17
CA ALA A 103 3.41 2.51 30.36
C ALA A 103 3.81 3.39 29.17
N ALA A 104 3.01 4.42 28.89
CA ALA A 104 3.30 5.39 27.87
C ALA A 104 4.65 6.09 28.14
N VAL A 105 5.49 6.20 27.12
CA VAL A 105 6.79 6.92 27.19
C VAL A 105 6.60 8.43 27.05
N VAL A 106 5.51 8.86 26.40
CA VAL A 106 5.05 10.26 26.36
C VAL A 106 3.53 10.25 26.50
N SER A 107 3.00 11.07 27.40
CA SER A 107 1.56 11.16 27.68
C SER A 107 1.05 12.60 27.58
N SER A 108 -0.26 12.77 27.73
CA SER A 108 -0.93 14.08 27.73
C SER A 108 -0.74 14.84 26.42
N LEU A 109 -0.88 14.14 25.29
CA LEU A 109 -0.76 14.70 23.97
C LEU A 109 -2.12 15.15 23.43
N SER A 110 -2.12 16.11 22.51
CA SER A 110 -3.34 16.64 21.88
C SER A 110 -3.91 15.71 20.82
N ASN A 111 -3.05 14.99 20.09
CA ASN A 111 -3.44 14.01 19.10
C ASN A 111 -2.35 12.92 18.92
N ALA A 112 -2.65 11.89 18.13
CA ALA A 112 -1.76 10.78 17.83
C ALA A 112 -1.17 10.84 16.40
N ARG A 113 -1.30 11.95 15.68
CA ARG A 113 -0.89 12.13 14.27
C ARG A 113 0.44 12.87 14.21
N TRP A 114 1.51 12.10 14.19
CA TRP A 114 2.88 12.60 14.20
C TRP A 114 3.57 12.38 12.87
N GLU A 115 4.36 13.36 12.43
CA GLU A 115 5.35 13.19 11.37
C GLU A 115 6.74 13.22 12.01
N TYR A 116 7.68 12.43 11.47
CA TYR A 116 8.97 12.27 12.11
C TYR A 116 10.12 12.13 11.12
N VAL A 117 11.33 12.44 11.60
CA VAL A 117 12.57 12.25 10.85
C VAL A 117 13.69 11.78 11.79
N ASN A 118 14.51 10.85 11.32
CA ASN A 118 15.76 10.49 11.97
C ASN A 118 16.90 11.36 11.44
N PHE A 119 17.79 11.80 12.33
CA PHE A 119 18.97 12.54 11.94
C PHE A 119 20.11 12.30 12.92
N THR A 120 21.33 12.55 12.44
CA THR A 120 22.57 12.34 13.20
C THR A 120 23.35 13.64 13.28
N THR A 121 23.91 13.94 14.44
CA THR A 121 24.83 15.04 14.67
C THR A 121 26.07 14.52 15.41
N ALA A 122 27.06 15.37 15.65
CA ALA A 122 28.19 15.01 16.52
C ALA A 122 27.75 14.61 17.95
N GLY A 123 26.54 15.03 18.37
CA GLY A 123 25.95 14.68 19.68
C GLY A 123 25.24 13.34 19.74
N GLY A 124 25.12 12.61 18.62
CA GLY A 124 24.46 11.31 18.55
C GLY A 124 23.37 11.22 17.50
N ASN A 125 22.60 10.12 17.56
CA ASN A 125 21.42 9.87 16.71
C ASN A 125 20.16 10.37 17.41
N PHE A 126 19.32 11.03 16.66
CA PHE A 126 18.10 11.64 17.15
C PHE A 126 16.91 11.33 16.24
N MET A 127 15.72 11.37 16.80
CA MET A 127 14.47 11.39 16.06
C MET A 127 13.66 12.60 16.49
N TYR A 128 13.30 13.46 15.56
CA TYR A 128 12.28 14.50 15.76
C TYR A 128 10.92 13.99 15.38
N ALA A 129 9.92 14.30 16.21
CA ALA A 129 8.50 14.08 15.90
C ALA A 129 7.72 15.38 16.15
N VAL A 130 6.79 15.71 15.23
CA VAL A 130 5.95 16.91 15.25
C VAL A 130 4.51 16.54 14.89
N ASN A 131 3.51 17.28 15.41
CA ASN A 131 2.09 17.03 15.10
C ASN A 131 1.24 18.29 14.88
N GLY A 132 1.86 19.45 14.85
CA GLY A 132 1.16 20.73 14.65
C GLY A 132 0.19 21.14 15.77
N ALA A 133 0.29 20.55 16.96
CA ALA A 133 -0.56 20.82 18.12
C ALA A 133 0.22 20.83 19.43
N ASP A 134 1.16 19.91 19.59
CA ASP A 134 2.04 19.80 20.75
C ASP A 134 3.45 20.31 20.43
N SER A 135 4.25 20.60 21.46
CA SER A 135 5.67 20.86 21.27
C SER A 135 6.36 19.66 20.64
N PRO A 136 7.26 19.85 19.67
CA PRO A 136 8.03 18.78 19.06
C PRO A 136 8.64 17.86 20.10
N ARG A 137 8.73 16.59 19.80
CA ARG A 137 9.37 15.58 20.62
C ARG A 137 10.71 15.19 20.01
N LEU A 138 11.76 15.25 20.81
CA LEU A 138 13.09 14.78 20.42
C LEU A 138 13.41 13.53 21.23
N TYR A 139 13.71 12.45 20.53
CA TYR A 139 14.22 11.21 21.12
C TYR A 139 15.71 11.06 20.83
N ASN A 140 16.52 10.80 21.87
CA ASN A 140 17.98 10.72 21.79
C ASN A 140 18.52 9.27 21.89
N GLY A 141 17.66 8.27 21.74
CA GLY A 141 17.99 6.85 21.94
C GLY A 141 17.66 6.33 23.34
N THR A 142 17.41 7.21 24.30
CA THR A 142 17.06 6.84 25.69
C THR A 142 15.85 7.58 26.23
N THR A 143 15.75 8.88 26.01
CA THR A 143 14.73 9.74 26.58
C THR A 143 14.05 10.61 25.54
N TRP A 144 12.77 10.89 25.80
CA TRP A 144 11.97 11.85 25.06
C TRP A 144 12.02 13.23 25.73
N THR A 145 12.30 14.26 24.95
CA THR A 145 12.34 15.65 25.41
C THR A 145 11.33 16.49 24.61
N ALA A 146 10.51 17.29 25.28
CA ALA A 146 9.67 18.29 24.64
C ALA A 146 10.53 19.50 24.24
N ILE A 147 10.47 19.92 23.00
CA ILE A 147 11.27 21.02 22.47
C ILE A 147 10.42 22.29 22.41
N THR A 148 10.86 23.28 23.16
CA THR A 148 10.21 24.60 23.28
C THR A 148 11.22 25.72 23.01
N GLY A 149 10.79 26.98 23.12
CA GLY A 149 11.68 28.14 23.03
C GLY A 149 12.69 28.27 24.20
N VAL A 150 12.53 27.46 25.29
CA VAL A 150 13.34 27.53 26.51
C VAL A 150 13.87 26.18 26.96
N SER A 151 13.59 25.08 26.25
CA SER A 151 14.13 23.75 26.55
C SER A 151 15.62 23.64 26.21
N SER A 152 16.23 22.50 26.53
CA SER A 152 17.60 22.18 26.11
C SER A 152 17.59 20.81 25.37
N PRO A 153 17.79 20.81 24.03
CA PRO A 153 17.92 21.96 23.12
C PRO A 153 16.63 22.78 23.02
N ALA A 154 16.71 24.05 22.62
CA ALA A 154 15.58 24.93 22.35
C ALA A 154 15.44 25.22 20.86
N ILE A 155 14.22 25.49 20.38
CA ILE A 155 13.95 26.08 19.06
C ILE A 155 13.35 27.46 19.31
N THR A 156 14.03 28.51 18.81
CA THR A 156 13.57 29.90 18.93
C THR A 156 13.23 30.46 17.54
N GLY A 157 12.50 31.58 17.51
CA GLY A 157 12.10 32.24 16.25
C GLY A 157 10.74 31.78 15.71
N VAL A 158 10.23 30.63 16.15
CA VAL A 158 8.94 30.08 15.74
C VAL A 158 8.15 29.55 16.94
N THR A 159 6.81 29.55 16.83
CA THR A 159 5.94 28.85 17.79
C THR A 159 6.04 27.35 17.55
N THR A 160 6.76 26.65 18.41
CA THR A 160 7.10 25.24 18.19
C THR A 160 5.88 24.31 18.07
N THR A 161 4.77 24.62 18.72
CA THR A 161 3.52 23.84 18.63
C THR A 161 2.82 23.92 17.26
N ASN A 162 3.23 24.86 16.40
CA ASN A 162 2.70 25.00 15.05
C ASN A 162 3.47 24.16 14.02
N LEU A 163 4.53 23.48 14.42
CA LEU A 163 5.32 22.65 13.51
C LEU A 163 4.60 21.34 13.23
N SER A 164 4.20 21.10 11.98
CA SER A 164 3.29 20.01 11.59
C SER A 164 3.91 18.92 10.73
N ASN A 165 5.03 19.21 10.05
CA ASN A 165 5.76 18.23 9.26
C ASN A 165 7.27 18.48 9.40
N VAL A 166 8.10 17.45 9.17
CA VAL A 166 9.55 17.51 9.39
C VAL A 166 10.31 16.63 8.41
N THR A 167 11.39 17.15 7.83
CA THR A 167 12.34 16.38 7.01
C THR A 167 13.78 16.81 7.25
N LEU A 168 14.74 16.06 6.74
CA LEU A 168 16.16 16.38 6.78
C LEU A 168 16.66 16.69 5.37
N PHE A 169 17.23 17.89 5.19
CA PHE A 169 17.87 18.27 3.94
C PHE A 169 19.20 18.99 4.19
N LYS A 170 20.29 18.54 3.54
CA LYS A 170 21.65 19.11 3.67
C LYS A 170 22.07 19.34 5.12
N ASN A 171 21.89 18.30 5.95
CA ASN A 171 22.19 18.29 7.38
C ASN A 171 21.46 19.37 8.20
N ARG A 172 20.34 19.87 7.71
CA ARG A 172 19.44 20.77 8.42
C ARG A 172 18.09 20.11 8.59
N VAL A 173 17.52 20.23 9.78
CA VAL A 173 16.13 19.82 10.04
C VAL A 173 15.21 20.92 9.54
N TRP A 174 14.24 20.56 8.72
CA TRP A 174 13.24 21.42 8.13
C TRP A 174 11.86 21.08 8.67
N PHE A 175 11.04 22.11 8.87
CA PHE A 175 9.68 21.98 9.37
C PHE A 175 8.70 22.76 8.52
N ILE A 176 7.45 22.33 8.47
CA ILE A 176 6.32 23.13 7.98
C ILE A 176 5.63 23.78 9.15
N GLU A 177 5.30 25.07 9.04
CA GLU A 177 4.39 25.76 9.94
C GLU A 177 2.95 25.53 9.48
N LYS A 178 2.14 24.92 10.34
CA LYS A 178 0.75 24.54 10.09
C LYS A 178 -0.08 25.70 9.55
N ASN A 179 -0.88 25.43 8.51
CA ASN A 179 -1.79 26.38 7.88
C ASN A 179 -1.11 27.63 7.27
N THR A 180 0.15 27.51 6.87
CA THR A 180 0.90 28.60 6.22
C THR A 180 1.66 28.09 5.00
N LEU A 181 2.26 29.02 4.25
CA LEU A 181 3.24 28.74 3.19
C LEU A 181 4.67 28.89 3.69
N LYS A 182 4.91 28.75 5.00
CA LYS A 182 6.21 28.94 5.62
C LYS A 182 6.84 27.60 5.99
N ALA A 183 8.07 27.43 5.55
CA ALA A 183 8.97 26.37 6.01
C ALA A 183 10.04 26.97 6.92
N TRP A 184 10.39 26.28 7.98
CA TRP A 184 11.39 26.68 8.96
C TRP A 184 12.54 25.70 8.95
N TYR A 185 13.77 26.19 9.10
CA TYR A 185 14.95 25.32 9.16
C TYR A 185 15.89 25.69 10.32
N LEU A 186 16.53 24.66 10.87
CA LEU A 186 17.50 24.80 11.94
C LEU A 186 18.92 25.07 11.39
N PRO A 187 19.85 25.54 12.23
CA PRO A 187 21.28 25.53 11.91
C PRO A 187 21.78 24.15 11.50
N THR A 188 22.82 24.09 10.70
CA THR A 188 23.39 22.84 10.18
C THR A 188 23.85 21.93 11.33
N SER A 189 23.57 20.62 11.22
CA SER A 189 23.95 19.58 12.17
C SER A 189 23.55 19.89 13.61
N SER A 190 22.44 20.56 13.82
CA SER A 190 21.94 20.96 15.15
C SER A 190 20.55 20.40 15.44
N ALA A 191 20.34 20.00 16.69
CA ALA A 191 19.06 19.57 17.20
C ALA A 191 18.21 20.74 17.78
N GLY A 192 18.68 21.98 17.67
CA GLY A 192 17.96 23.18 18.14
C GLY A 192 18.65 24.44 17.64
N GLY A 193 18.22 25.58 18.17
CA GLY A 193 18.78 26.89 17.82
C GLY A 193 17.73 27.86 17.30
N ALA A 194 18.19 29.00 16.78
CA ALA A 194 17.32 29.97 16.12
C ALA A 194 16.86 29.41 14.77
N ALA A 195 15.57 29.12 14.64
CA ALA A 195 14.99 28.73 13.37
C ALA A 195 14.89 29.94 12.43
N ALA A 196 15.25 29.73 11.16
CA ALA A 196 15.07 30.71 10.10
C ALA A 196 13.92 30.29 9.18
N VAL A 197 13.22 31.26 8.60
CA VAL A 197 12.05 31.04 7.76
C VAL A 197 12.39 31.10 6.28
N LEU A 198 11.83 30.18 5.50
CA LEU A 198 11.66 30.28 4.06
C LEU A 198 10.17 30.51 3.78
N ASP A 199 9.80 31.73 3.43
CA ASP A 199 8.42 32.08 3.11
C ASP A 199 8.16 31.88 1.62
N LEU A 200 7.31 30.92 1.28
CA LEU A 200 6.94 30.55 -0.09
C LEU A 200 5.72 31.32 -0.61
N SER A 201 5.15 32.23 0.16
CA SER A 201 3.95 33.00 -0.25
C SER A 201 4.18 33.86 -1.48
N SER A 202 5.41 34.32 -1.70
CA SER A 202 5.80 35.07 -2.91
C SER A 202 6.05 34.19 -4.15
N VAL A 203 6.17 32.88 -3.94
CA VAL A 203 6.55 31.89 -4.96
C VAL A 203 5.34 31.06 -5.37
N ALA A 204 4.54 30.60 -4.41
CA ALA A 204 3.30 29.85 -4.66
C ALA A 204 2.28 30.75 -5.38
N LYS A 205 1.83 30.30 -6.57
CA LYS A 205 0.93 31.09 -7.44
C LYS A 205 -0.54 30.82 -7.16
N LEU A 206 -0.85 29.64 -6.64
CA LEU A 206 -2.23 29.21 -6.38
C LEU A 206 -2.65 29.44 -4.93
N GLY A 207 -1.71 29.85 -4.06
CA GLY A 207 -1.98 30.01 -2.63
C GLY A 207 -2.08 28.68 -1.89
N GLY A 208 -3.03 28.58 -0.96
CA GLY A 208 -3.19 27.39 -0.12
C GLY A 208 -2.20 27.37 1.05
N VAL A 209 -1.84 26.17 1.50
CA VAL A 209 -0.91 25.91 2.60
C VAL A 209 0.07 24.82 2.23
N LEU A 210 1.22 24.76 2.89
CA LEU A 210 2.13 23.63 2.76
C LEU A 210 1.52 22.40 3.43
N VAL A 211 1.57 21.26 2.73
CA VAL A 211 1.07 19.96 3.20
C VAL A 211 2.22 19.04 3.57
N ASP A 212 3.19 18.89 2.68
CA ASP A 212 4.29 17.96 2.85
C ASP A 212 5.58 18.51 2.26
N LEU A 213 6.72 18.01 2.73
CA LEU A 213 8.04 18.33 2.20
C LEU A 213 8.95 17.11 2.28
N ASP A 214 9.74 16.86 1.23
CA ASP A 214 10.76 15.82 1.29
C ASP A 214 11.91 16.10 0.30
N THR A 215 12.97 15.30 0.41
CA THR A 215 14.12 15.40 -0.47
C THR A 215 13.92 14.54 -1.71
N TRP A 216 14.30 15.09 -2.85
CA TRP A 216 14.29 14.41 -4.13
C TRP A 216 15.69 14.39 -4.71
N THR A 217 16.27 13.19 -4.84
CA THR A 217 17.60 12.99 -5.36
C THR A 217 17.51 12.59 -6.82
N ILE A 218 18.05 13.43 -7.72
CA ILE A 218 18.13 13.13 -9.16
C ILE A 218 19.57 12.73 -9.44
N ASP A 219 19.81 11.50 -9.87
CA ASP A 219 21.14 11.10 -10.34
C ASP A 219 21.34 11.56 -11.79
N ALA A 220 22.13 12.61 -11.96
CA ALA A 220 22.49 13.16 -13.27
C ALA A 220 23.75 12.53 -13.89
N GLY A 221 24.28 11.45 -13.29
CA GLY A 221 25.46 10.72 -13.81
C GLY A 221 26.82 11.32 -13.44
N TYR A 222 26.90 12.53 -12.91
CA TYR A 222 28.12 13.20 -12.45
C TYR A 222 28.09 13.62 -10.97
N GLY A 223 27.15 13.15 -10.22
CA GLY A 223 26.92 13.46 -8.82
C GLY A 223 25.44 13.44 -8.49
N VAL A 224 25.14 13.39 -7.20
CA VAL A 224 23.77 13.36 -6.72
C VAL A 224 23.30 14.79 -6.49
N ASP A 225 22.36 15.27 -7.30
CA ASP A 225 21.70 16.56 -7.13
C ASP A 225 20.47 16.38 -6.22
N ASP A 226 20.65 16.68 -4.92
CA ASP A 226 19.53 16.69 -3.99
C ASP A 226 18.73 17.98 -4.13
N ASN A 227 17.43 17.82 -4.27
CA ASN A 227 16.47 18.91 -4.26
C ASN A 227 15.59 18.81 -3.02
N LEU A 228 15.10 19.95 -2.54
CA LEU A 228 14.06 20.02 -1.53
C LEU A 228 12.73 20.34 -2.23
N VAL A 229 11.75 19.46 -2.04
CA VAL A 229 10.43 19.56 -2.66
C VAL A 229 9.42 19.97 -1.60
N PHE A 230 8.62 20.97 -1.92
CA PHE A 230 7.47 21.41 -1.12
C PHE A 230 6.19 21.16 -1.91
N VAL A 231 5.18 20.64 -1.26
CA VAL A 231 3.86 20.39 -1.86
C VAL A 231 2.82 21.24 -1.15
N THR A 232 2.02 21.98 -1.94
CA THR A 232 0.93 22.81 -1.41
C THR A 232 -0.41 22.07 -1.49
N SER A 233 -1.40 22.52 -0.70
CA SER A 233 -2.77 21.98 -0.73
C SER A 233 -3.46 22.13 -2.09
N GLU A 234 -3.02 23.10 -2.89
CA GLU A 234 -3.54 23.33 -4.24
C GLU A 234 -2.84 22.50 -5.33
N GLY A 235 -1.89 21.63 -4.93
CA GLY A 235 -1.16 20.77 -5.85
C GLY A 235 0.00 21.46 -6.57
N GLU A 236 0.51 22.59 -6.05
CA GLU A 236 1.78 23.13 -6.53
C GLU A 236 2.93 22.35 -5.90
N VAL A 237 3.85 21.91 -6.76
CA VAL A 237 5.12 21.29 -6.39
C VAL A 237 6.22 22.31 -6.62
N ILE A 238 6.82 22.80 -5.55
CA ILE A 238 7.85 23.82 -5.55
C ILE A 238 9.19 23.15 -5.23
N VAL A 239 10.14 23.23 -6.13
CA VAL A 239 11.43 22.54 -6.02
C VAL A 239 12.55 23.55 -5.87
N TYR A 240 13.31 23.41 -4.79
CA TYR A 240 14.52 24.17 -4.53
C TYR A 240 15.75 23.27 -4.58
N ARG A 241 16.87 23.87 -5.01
CA ARG A 241 18.20 23.24 -4.99
C ARG A 241 19.22 24.15 -4.31
N GLY A 242 20.23 23.53 -3.73
CA GLY A 242 21.32 24.28 -3.10
C GLY A 242 21.68 23.77 -1.72
N THR A 243 22.52 24.50 -1.02
CA THR A 243 23.07 24.09 0.27
C THR A 243 22.73 25.01 1.42
N ASP A 244 22.62 26.34 1.16
CA ASP A 244 22.36 27.32 2.20
C ASP A 244 21.19 28.22 1.83
N PRO A 245 20.01 28.03 2.48
CA PRO A 245 18.80 28.82 2.19
C PRO A 245 18.93 30.31 2.51
N SER A 246 19.93 30.70 3.31
CA SER A 246 20.18 32.11 3.66
C SER A 246 20.93 32.89 2.57
N SER A 247 21.49 32.19 1.57
CA SER A 247 22.33 32.77 0.52
C SER A 247 21.73 32.55 -0.87
N ALA A 248 21.32 33.63 -1.53
CA ALA A 248 20.83 33.57 -2.91
C ALA A 248 21.89 33.06 -3.93
N ALA A 249 23.16 33.06 -3.57
CA ALA A 249 24.23 32.52 -4.41
C ALA A 249 24.27 30.98 -4.42
N THR A 250 23.80 30.35 -3.35
CA THR A 250 23.86 28.91 -3.15
C THR A 250 22.50 28.25 -3.00
N TRP A 251 21.40 29.02 -3.09
CA TRP A 251 20.03 28.56 -2.98
C TRP A 251 19.16 29.12 -4.10
N ALA A 252 18.59 28.26 -4.90
CA ALA A 252 17.83 28.67 -6.07
C ALA A 252 16.53 27.86 -6.22
N LEU A 253 15.46 28.54 -6.64
CA LEU A 253 14.25 27.90 -7.11
C LEU A 253 14.54 27.16 -8.41
N ALA A 254 14.37 25.85 -8.42
CA ALA A 254 14.53 25.02 -9.62
C ALA A 254 13.29 25.11 -10.53
N GLY A 255 12.11 25.17 -9.94
CA GLY A 255 10.86 25.33 -10.68
C GLY A 255 9.62 25.17 -9.81
N ILE A 256 8.47 25.46 -10.44
CA ILE A 256 7.13 25.30 -9.87
C ILE A 256 6.28 24.59 -10.90
N TRP A 257 5.67 23.51 -10.48
CA TRP A 257 4.77 22.71 -11.34
C TRP A 257 3.43 22.54 -10.66
N LYS A 258 2.38 22.40 -11.46
CA LYS A 258 1.06 22.08 -10.96
C LYS A 258 0.73 20.63 -11.28
N LEU A 259 0.47 19.85 -10.24
CA LEU A 259 -0.10 18.50 -10.28
C LEU A 259 -1.51 18.53 -9.67
N GLY A 260 -2.14 17.37 -9.53
CA GLY A 260 -3.37 17.25 -8.72
C GLY A 260 -3.12 17.59 -7.26
N ALA A 261 -4.16 18.04 -6.56
CA ALA A 261 -4.07 18.30 -5.12
C ALA A 261 -3.63 17.03 -4.38
N PRO A 262 -2.74 17.14 -3.37
CA PRO A 262 -2.28 15.98 -2.60
C PRO A 262 -3.40 15.42 -1.73
N ILE A 263 -3.32 14.12 -1.42
CA ILE A 263 -4.26 13.43 -0.55
C ILE A 263 -3.55 13.05 0.75
N GLY A 264 -4.07 13.58 1.87
CA GLY A 264 -3.46 13.35 3.18
C GLY A 264 -2.13 14.09 3.38
N ASN A 265 -1.52 13.92 4.54
CA ASN A 265 -0.25 14.56 4.90
C ASN A 265 0.97 13.65 4.65
N ARG A 266 0.76 12.36 4.38
CA ARG A 266 1.79 11.36 4.06
C ARG A 266 1.73 11.00 2.59
N CYS A 267 1.78 12.05 1.76
CA CYS A 267 1.55 11.94 0.32
C CYS A 267 2.84 11.74 -0.50
N LEU A 268 4.01 11.90 0.10
CA LEU A 268 5.31 11.73 -0.55
C LEU A 268 5.96 10.38 -0.18
N LEU A 269 6.61 9.75 -1.16
CA LEU A 269 7.37 8.52 -0.98
C LEU A 269 8.59 8.49 -1.89
N LYS A 270 9.77 8.23 -1.33
CA LYS A 270 11.00 7.96 -2.10
C LYS A 270 10.95 6.54 -2.67
N TYR A 271 11.05 6.43 -3.98
CA TYR A 271 10.99 5.16 -4.68
C TYR A 271 11.86 5.15 -5.94
N ALA A 272 12.75 4.18 -6.07
CA ALA A 272 13.56 3.91 -7.26
C ALA A 272 14.33 5.15 -7.80
N GLY A 273 14.85 6.00 -6.91
CA GLY A 273 15.54 7.25 -7.32
C GLY A 273 14.60 8.38 -7.74
N ASP A 274 13.31 8.23 -7.55
CA ASP A 274 12.30 9.25 -7.77
C ASP A 274 11.53 9.57 -6.48
N LEU A 275 10.73 10.61 -6.51
CA LEU A 275 9.79 10.97 -5.46
C LEU A 275 8.37 10.81 -6.01
N LEU A 276 7.60 9.92 -5.40
CA LEU A 276 6.20 9.70 -5.75
C LEU A 276 5.31 10.65 -4.95
N LEU A 277 4.33 11.24 -5.60
CA LEU A 277 3.31 12.08 -4.97
C LEU A 277 1.93 11.46 -5.16
N LEU A 278 1.21 11.25 -4.06
CA LEU A 278 -0.19 10.81 -4.08
C LEU A 278 -1.11 12.02 -4.24
N THR A 279 -1.86 12.02 -5.33
CA THR A 279 -2.79 13.10 -5.69
C THR A 279 -4.17 12.55 -6.04
N TYR A 280 -5.15 13.43 -6.23
CA TYR A 280 -6.46 13.07 -6.78
C TYR A 280 -6.37 12.44 -8.19
N ASP A 281 -5.28 12.72 -8.93
CA ASP A 281 -5.02 12.13 -10.24
C ASP A 281 -4.31 10.77 -10.16
N GLY A 282 -3.96 10.32 -8.98
CA GLY A 282 -3.30 9.05 -8.71
C GLY A 282 -1.89 9.21 -8.15
N LEU A 283 -1.11 8.13 -8.24
CA LEU A 283 0.27 8.07 -7.78
C LEU A 283 1.22 8.57 -8.87
N MET A 284 1.71 9.81 -8.71
CA MET A 284 2.46 10.54 -9.72
C MET A 284 3.97 10.47 -9.46
N PRO A 285 4.79 9.93 -10.37
CA PRO A 285 6.24 10.01 -10.31
C PRO A 285 6.70 11.42 -10.71
N LEU A 286 7.49 12.11 -9.88
CA LEU A 286 7.89 13.50 -10.15
C LEU A 286 8.83 13.61 -11.34
N ALA A 287 9.77 12.68 -11.53
CA ALA A 287 10.74 12.71 -12.62
C ALA A 287 10.08 12.80 -14.00
N GLN A 288 8.97 12.12 -14.20
CA GLN A 288 8.21 12.17 -15.46
C GLN A 288 7.19 13.31 -15.48
N SER A 289 6.54 13.57 -14.37
CA SER A 289 5.49 14.59 -14.27
C SER A 289 6.03 16.00 -14.43
N LEU A 290 7.26 16.27 -13.98
CA LEU A 290 7.88 17.60 -14.05
C LEU A 290 8.60 17.89 -15.39
N GLN A 291 8.63 16.96 -16.33
CA GLN A 291 9.20 17.18 -17.66
C GLN A 291 8.29 17.99 -18.60
N SER A 292 7.00 18.06 -18.30
CA SER A 292 6.01 18.79 -19.09
C SER A 292 5.28 19.84 -18.26
N SER A 293 4.94 20.97 -18.88
CA SER A 293 4.09 21.97 -18.25
C SER A 293 2.61 21.56 -18.18
N ARG A 294 2.23 20.44 -18.77
CA ARG A 294 0.88 19.89 -18.74
C ARG A 294 0.90 18.54 -18.04
N LEU A 295 -0.02 18.38 -17.08
CA LEU A 295 -0.27 17.12 -16.42
C LEU A 295 -0.79 16.09 -17.45
N ASP A 296 -0.10 14.97 -17.59
CA ASP A 296 -0.61 13.79 -18.31
C ASP A 296 -0.96 12.70 -17.29
N PRO A 297 -2.25 12.44 -17.01
CA PRO A 297 -2.66 11.42 -16.04
C PRO A 297 -2.19 10.01 -16.41
N ARG A 298 -1.80 9.77 -17.67
CA ARG A 298 -1.29 8.47 -18.13
C ARG A 298 0.08 8.14 -17.56
N VAL A 299 0.80 9.14 -17.06
CA VAL A 299 2.10 8.99 -16.39
C VAL A 299 1.96 8.39 -14.99
N ALA A 300 0.76 8.48 -14.39
CA ALA A 300 0.52 7.92 -13.07
C ALA A 300 0.83 6.41 -13.04
N LEU A 301 1.60 5.95 -12.06
CA LEU A 301 1.85 4.52 -11.82
C LEU A 301 0.55 3.76 -11.57
N SER A 302 -0.46 4.44 -11.02
CA SER A 302 -1.79 3.91 -10.75
C SER A 302 -2.75 4.00 -11.95
N ASN A 303 -2.28 4.33 -13.17
CA ASN A 303 -3.13 4.54 -14.32
C ASN A 303 -4.07 3.33 -14.61
N LYS A 304 -3.59 2.09 -14.43
CA LYS A 304 -4.38 0.87 -14.65
C LYS A 304 -5.56 0.73 -13.69
N ILE A 305 -5.48 1.36 -12.51
CA ILE A 305 -6.55 1.38 -11.49
C ILE A 305 -7.14 2.77 -11.28
N GLN A 306 -7.04 3.66 -12.29
CA GLN A 306 -7.47 5.05 -12.18
C GLN A 306 -8.94 5.19 -11.74
N GLY A 307 -9.84 4.36 -12.25
CA GLY A 307 -11.23 4.38 -11.84
C GLY A 307 -11.44 4.12 -10.35
N ALA A 308 -10.66 3.20 -9.78
CA ALA A 308 -10.73 2.89 -8.35
C ALA A 308 -10.12 4.01 -7.49
N ILE A 309 -8.98 4.58 -7.90
CA ILE A 309 -8.38 5.74 -7.21
C ILE A 309 -9.35 6.91 -7.21
N THR A 310 -9.92 7.26 -8.36
CA THR A 310 -10.90 8.36 -8.47
C THR A 310 -12.11 8.12 -7.57
N ALA A 311 -12.68 6.93 -7.56
CA ALA A 311 -13.81 6.61 -6.69
C ALA A 311 -13.44 6.71 -5.19
N ALA A 312 -12.27 6.21 -4.81
CA ALA A 312 -11.79 6.27 -3.43
C ALA A 312 -11.53 7.72 -2.98
N THR A 313 -10.92 8.53 -3.84
CA THR A 313 -10.61 9.93 -3.51
C THR A 313 -11.85 10.80 -3.40
N VAL A 314 -12.83 10.61 -4.28
CA VAL A 314 -14.11 11.33 -4.23
C VAL A 314 -14.87 11.01 -2.94
N ASN A 315 -14.88 9.75 -2.54
CA ASN A 315 -15.66 9.32 -1.37
C ASN A 315 -14.93 9.53 -0.03
N TYR A 316 -13.61 9.40 0.00
CA TYR A 316 -12.81 9.33 1.23
C TYR A 316 -11.57 10.21 1.25
N GLY A 317 -11.37 11.12 0.29
CA GLY A 317 -10.16 11.94 0.17
C GLY A 317 -9.85 12.79 1.40
N SER A 318 -10.87 13.21 2.17
CA SER A 318 -10.71 13.94 3.43
C SER A 318 -10.55 13.05 4.67
N SER A 319 -10.69 11.73 4.53
CA SER A 319 -10.58 10.78 5.64
C SER A 319 -9.13 10.58 6.05
N PHE A 320 -8.87 10.38 7.36
CA PHE A 320 -7.54 10.05 7.85
C PHE A 320 -7.16 8.60 7.48
N GLY A 321 -5.86 8.39 7.21
CA GLY A 321 -5.29 7.07 6.95
C GLY A 321 -4.69 6.91 5.55
N TRP A 322 -4.80 7.91 4.68
CA TRP A 322 -4.08 7.90 3.40
C TRP A 322 -2.57 7.95 3.64
N GLN A 323 -1.87 6.98 3.08
CA GLN A 323 -0.41 6.86 3.18
C GLN A 323 0.13 6.02 2.04
N ILE A 324 1.29 6.38 1.50
CA ILE A 324 2.03 5.53 0.56
C ILE A 324 3.14 4.82 1.33
N VAL A 325 3.36 3.54 1.01
CA VAL A 325 4.37 2.72 1.68
C VAL A 325 5.12 1.89 0.65
N TYR A 326 6.43 1.76 0.84
CA TYR A 326 7.29 0.89 0.04
C TYR A 326 7.93 -0.18 0.92
N SER A 327 7.78 -1.44 0.56
CA SER A 327 8.45 -2.57 1.20
C SER A 327 9.39 -3.25 0.20
N PRO A 328 10.70 -2.99 0.28
CA PRO A 328 11.67 -3.61 -0.61
C PRO A 328 11.67 -5.14 -0.52
N LYS A 329 11.58 -5.68 0.70
CA LYS A 329 11.57 -7.13 0.97
C LYS A 329 10.44 -7.84 0.24
N ASN A 330 9.27 -7.22 0.15
CA ASN A 330 8.09 -7.80 -0.49
C ASN A 330 7.93 -7.36 -1.96
N ALA A 331 8.90 -6.60 -2.49
CA ALA A 331 8.84 -6.00 -3.83
C ALA A 331 7.49 -5.31 -4.08
N ALA A 332 6.98 -4.54 -3.11
CA ALA A 332 5.64 -3.96 -3.15
C ALA A 332 5.62 -2.49 -2.73
N VAL A 333 4.84 -1.70 -3.46
CA VAL A 333 4.39 -0.36 -3.06
C VAL A 333 2.88 -0.42 -2.88
N TRP A 334 2.36 0.19 -1.83
CA TRP A 334 0.91 0.28 -1.66
C TRP A 334 0.46 1.66 -1.20
N VAL A 335 -0.76 1.95 -1.57
CA VAL A 335 -1.53 3.10 -1.08
C VAL A 335 -2.52 2.57 -0.06
N ASN A 336 -2.44 3.04 1.17
CA ASN A 336 -3.43 2.78 2.20
C ASN A 336 -4.64 3.69 1.96
N VAL A 337 -5.81 3.11 1.81
CA VAL A 337 -7.04 3.78 1.40
C VAL A 337 -8.11 3.61 2.48
N PRO A 338 -8.55 4.69 3.15
CA PRO A 338 -9.73 4.63 4.01
C PRO A 338 -10.98 4.33 3.17
N VAL A 339 -11.80 3.38 3.57
CA VAL A 339 -13.05 3.00 2.86
C VAL A 339 -14.31 3.13 3.71
N ALA A 340 -14.15 3.20 5.02
CA ALA A 340 -15.21 3.50 5.99
C ALA A 340 -14.57 3.86 7.34
N THR A 341 -15.37 4.28 8.31
CA THR A 341 -14.89 4.51 9.67
C THR A 341 -14.27 3.24 10.25
N GLY A 342 -12.97 3.31 10.55
CA GLY A 342 -12.21 2.19 11.10
C GLY A 342 -11.91 1.06 10.11
N GLN A 343 -12.13 1.25 8.81
CA GLN A 343 -11.82 0.27 7.77
C GLN A 343 -10.93 0.88 6.69
N GLN A 344 -9.89 0.15 6.36
CA GLN A 344 -8.95 0.51 5.30
C GLN A 344 -8.73 -0.68 4.37
N GLU A 345 -8.43 -0.36 3.12
CA GLU A 345 -7.96 -1.31 2.10
C GLU A 345 -6.60 -0.84 1.59
N GLN A 346 -5.80 -1.73 1.06
CA GLN A 346 -4.53 -1.37 0.44
C GLN A 346 -4.60 -1.67 -1.06
N TYR A 347 -4.30 -0.65 -1.87
CA TYR A 347 -4.08 -0.84 -3.30
C TYR A 347 -2.59 -1.09 -3.50
N VAL A 348 -2.23 -2.32 -3.87
CA VAL A 348 -0.87 -2.84 -3.82
C VAL A 348 -0.35 -3.06 -5.23
N MET A 349 0.84 -2.53 -5.51
CA MET A 349 1.55 -2.71 -6.78
C MET A 349 2.78 -3.58 -6.55
N ASN A 350 2.96 -4.60 -7.37
CA ASN A 350 4.23 -5.30 -7.46
C ASN A 350 5.24 -4.42 -8.21
N THR A 351 6.40 -4.15 -7.59
CA THR A 351 7.41 -3.24 -8.14
C THR A 351 8.18 -3.82 -9.32
N ILE A 352 8.13 -5.13 -9.54
CA ILE A 352 8.79 -5.82 -10.65
C ILE A 352 7.91 -5.80 -11.90
N THR A 353 6.62 -6.14 -11.74
CA THR A 353 5.68 -6.27 -12.86
C THR A 353 4.82 -5.03 -13.09
N THR A 354 4.80 -4.10 -12.12
CA THR A 354 3.89 -2.93 -12.07
C THR A 354 2.40 -3.29 -12.06
N SER A 355 2.09 -4.55 -11.80
CA SER A 355 0.73 -5.05 -11.71
C SER A 355 0.11 -4.73 -10.36
N TRP A 356 -1.17 -4.34 -10.35
CA TRP A 356 -1.91 -3.93 -9.17
C TRP A 356 -2.82 -5.04 -8.64
N CYS A 357 -3.06 -5.03 -7.35
CA CYS A 357 -4.09 -5.81 -6.68
C CYS A 357 -4.64 -5.02 -5.49
N LYS A 358 -5.64 -5.57 -4.81
CA LYS A 358 -6.24 -4.97 -3.63
C LYS A 358 -6.13 -5.92 -2.44
N PHE A 359 -5.64 -5.42 -1.30
CA PHE A 359 -5.66 -6.16 -0.05
C PHE A 359 -6.78 -5.65 0.85
N LYS A 360 -7.46 -6.59 1.48
CA LYS A 360 -8.52 -6.40 2.47
C LYS A 360 -8.19 -7.19 3.73
N GLY A 361 -8.71 -6.75 4.86
CA GLY A 361 -8.51 -7.43 6.15
C GLY A 361 -7.46 -6.76 7.04
N TRP A 362 -6.62 -5.91 6.49
CA TRP A 362 -5.69 -5.08 7.26
C TRP A 362 -6.30 -3.70 7.51
N SER A 363 -7.03 -3.55 8.62
CA SER A 363 -7.62 -2.25 9.00
C SER A 363 -6.54 -1.34 9.60
N ALA A 364 -5.66 -0.85 8.75
CA ALA A 364 -4.45 -0.11 9.09
C ALA A 364 -4.69 1.41 9.05
N PHE A 365 -4.50 2.11 10.16
CA PHE A 365 -4.58 3.57 10.20
C PHE A 365 -3.27 4.24 9.79
N CYS A 366 -2.15 3.56 9.99
CA CYS A 366 -0.81 4.00 9.61
C CYS A 366 0.08 2.79 9.36
N TRP A 367 1.19 3.04 8.67
CA TRP A 367 2.19 2.02 8.32
C TRP A 367 3.59 2.51 8.64
N GLU A 368 4.47 1.55 8.95
CA GLU A 368 5.91 1.77 9.11
C GLU A 368 6.69 0.52 8.73
N ILE A 369 7.87 0.71 8.14
CA ILE A 369 8.81 -0.39 7.87
C ILE A 369 9.84 -0.41 9.00
N PHE A 370 9.85 -1.47 9.77
CA PHE A 370 10.77 -1.68 10.87
C PHE A 370 11.50 -3.02 10.72
N ASN A 371 12.83 -3.00 10.74
CA ASN A 371 13.67 -4.19 10.52
C ASN A 371 13.20 -4.99 9.28
N GLU A 372 13.06 -4.29 8.15
CA GLU A 372 12.64 -4.82 6.84
C GLU A 372 11.21 -5.40 6.78
N ASN A 373 10.46 -5.40 7.87
CA ASN A 373 9.09 -5.90 7.90
C ASN A 373 8.09 -4.74 7.98
N PRO A 374 6.92 -4.86 7.34
CA PRO A 374 5.86 -3.88 7.44
C PRO A 374 5.06 -4.05 8.73
N TYR A 375 4.88 -2.97 9.45
CA TYR A 375 4.02 -2.87 10.64
C TYR A 375 2.90 -1.88 10.39
N PHE A 376 1.74 -2.13 10.98
CA PHE A 376 0.62 -1.22 10.88
C PHE A 376 -0.05 -0.97 12.22
N GLY A 377 -0.59 0.23 12.37
CA GLY A 377 -1.41 0.59 13.52
C GLY A 377 -2.87 0.19 13.31
N GLY A 378 -3.39 -0.65 14.18
CA GLY A 378 -4.79 -1.06 14.23
C GLY A 378 -5.57 -0.39 15.36
N ALA A 379 -6.79 -0.87 15.61
CA ALA A 379 -7.60 -0.43 16.75
C ALA A 379 -7.18 -1.18 18.02
N GLY A 380 -6.33 -0.54 18.83
CA GLY A 380 -5.84 -1.09 20.10
C GLY A 380 -4.64 -2.03 19.99
N PHE A 381 -4.04 -2.15 18.83
CA PHE A 381 -2.89 -3.02 18.60
C PHE A 381 -1.98 -2.52 17.47
N VAL A 382 -0.78 -3.05 17.42
CA VAL A 382 0.12 -2.98 16.25
C VAL A 382 0.20 -4.37 15.63
N GLY A 383 -0.04 -4.46 14.33
CA GLY A 383 0.11 -5.69 13.56
C GLY A 383 1.43 -5.70 12.79
N LYS A 384 2.08 -6.87 12.71
CA LYS A 384 3.18 -7.13 11.78
C LYS A 384 2.58 -7.85 10.59
N ALA A 385 2.57 -7.18 9.45
CA ALA A 385 1.94 -7.64 8.22
C ALA A 385 2.88 -8.47 7.35
N TRP A 386 2.31 -9.13 6.34
CA TRP A 386 3.03 -9.99 5.41
C TRP A 386 3.69 -11.18 6.10
N ASP A 387 2.98 -11.73 7.09
CA ASP A 387 3.44 -12.87 7.86
C ASP A 387 3.17 -14.18 7.11
N ASP A 388 4.13 -15.09 7.18
CA ASP A 388 4.07 -16.41 6.52
C ASP A 388 3.09 -17.38 7.20
N GLY A 389 2.45 -16.96 8.30
CA GLY A 389 1.38 -17.71 8.97
C GLY A 389 0.09 -17.79 8.15
N TYR A 390 -0.08 -16.97 7.10
CA TYR A 390 -1.25 -16.95 6.22
C TYR A 390 -2.59 -16.88 6.96
N THR A 391 -2.61 -16.10 8.05
CA THR A 391 -3.81 -15.79 8.84
C THR A 391 -3.86 -14.31 9.16
N ASP A 392 -5.04 -13.71 9.19
CA ASP A 392 -5.24 -12.35 9.69
C ASP A 392 -5.51 -12.41 11.22
N GLY A 393 -4.43 -12.44 12.01
CA GLY A 393 -4.52 -12.76 13.42
C GLY A 393 -5.05 -14.20 13.62
N SER A 394 -6.33 -14.33 13.93
CA SER A 394 -7.03 -15.62 14.01
C SER A 394 -8.04 -15.86 12.89
N ALA A 395 -8.23 -14.89 12.00
CA ALA A 395 -9.23 -14.96 10.94
C ALA A 395 -8.64 -15.55 9.65
N ASN A 396 -9.52 -16.11 8.81
CA ASN A 396 -9.16 -16.57 7.49
C ASN A 396 -8.82 -15.39 6.56
N ILE A 397 -7.85 -15.60 5.67
CA ILE A 397 -7.64 -14.71 4.53
C ILE A 397 -8.56 -15.17 3.40
N ALA A 398 -9.47 -14.29 2.98
CA ALA A 398 -10.37 -14.55 1.86
C ALA A 398 -9.78 -13.96 0.57
N GLY A 399 -9.42 -14.82 -0.37
CA GLY A 399 -9.03 -14.44 -1.73
C GLY A 399 -10.23 -14.40 -2.66
N ASN A 400 -10.34 -13.38 -3.52
CA ASN A 400 -11.38 -13.27 -4.53
C ASN A 400 -10.79 -12.67 -5.82
N CYS A 401 -10.96 -13.40 -6.91
CA CYS A 401 -10.53 -12.95 -8.22
C CYS A 401 -11.63 -13.21 -9.24
N LEU A 402 -12.00 -12.17 -9.99
CA LEU A 402 -12.75 -12.28 -11.24
C LEU A 402 -11.80 -11.92 -12.38
N GLN A 403 -11.44 -12.90 -13.23
CA GLN A 403 -10.58 -12.68 -14.40
C GLN A 403 -11.26 -11.78 -15.44
N ALA A 404 -10.49 -11.31 -16.42
CA ALA A 404 -11.05 -10.63 -17.58
C ALA A 404 -11.98 -11.56 -18.38
N PHE A 405 -12.97 -10.98 -19.05
CA PHE A 405 -13.89 -11.75 -19.90
C PHE A 405 -13.20 -12.22 -21.16
N ASN A 406 -13.26 -13.54 -21.41
CA ASN A 406 -12.66 -14.19 -22.58
C ASN A 406 -13.76 -14.71 -23.50
N TYR A 407 -13.57 -14.56 -24.81
CA TYR A 407 -14.48 -15.06 -25.82
C TYR A 407 -14.14 -16.49 -26.28
N PHE A 408 -13.11 -17.11 -25.74
CA PHE A 408 -12.70 -18.48 -26.03
C PHE A 408 -12.61 -18.75 -27.56
N GLY A 409 -11.96 -17.86 -28.27
CA GLY A 409 -11.67 -17.96 -29.70
C GLY A 409 -12.78 -17.48 -30.65
N SER A 410 -14.03 -17.33 -30.21
CA SER A 410 -15.13 -16.89 -31.10
C SER A 410 -16.12 -15.98 -30.39
N ARG A 411 -16.31 -14.76 -30.94
CA ARG A 411 -17.27 -13.77 -30.41
C ARG A 411 -18.71 -14.05 -30.84
N GLY A 412 -18.92 -14.74 -31.97
CA GLY A 412 -20.25 -14.94 -32.57
C GLY A 412 -20.96 -16.21 -32.16
N VAL A 413 -20.34 -17.07 -31.35
CA VAL A 413 -20.89 -18.39 -31.01
C VAL A 413 -21.08 -18.50 -29.50
N LYS A 414 -22.27 -18.93 -29.07
CA LYS A 414 -22.54 -19.23 -27.65
C LYS A 414 -21.73 -20.45 -27.20
N LYS A 415 -21.26 -20.41 -25.97
CA LYS A 415 -20.54 -21.48 -25.28
C LYS A 415 -21.36 -21.93 -24.08
N TYR A 416 -21.33 -23.21 -23.82
CA TYR A 416 -21.82 -23.81 -22.59
C TYR A 416 -20.62 -24.30 -21.77
N PHE A 417 -20.37 -23.64 -20.65
CA PHE A 417 -19.30 -23.97 -19.71
C PHE A 417 -19.73 -25.08 -18.79
N THR A 418 -18.87 -26.06 -18.54
CA THR A 418 -19.24 -27.25 -17.78
C THR A 418 -18.32 -27.54 -16.59
N ARG A 419 -17.02 -27.39 -16.77
CA ARG A 419 -16.01 -27.70 -15.73
C ARG A 419 -14.85 -26.74 -15.84
N ALA A 420 -14.20 -26.47 -14.70
CA ALA A 420 -12.90 -25.83 -14.65
C ALA A 420 -11.97 -26.55 -13.67
N ARG A 421 -10.67 -26.42 -13.89
CA ARG A 421 -9.63 -27.04 -13.10
C ARG A 421 -8.51 -26.03 -12.86
N PRO A 422 -8.39 -25.44 -11.66
CA PRO A 422 -7.29 -24.55 -11.34
C PRO A 422 -6.01 -25.36 -11.07
N SER A 423 -4.88 -24.87 -11.50
CA SER A 423 -3.55 -25.38 -11.16
C SER A 423 -3.02 -24.56 -9.99
N LEU A 424 -3.07 -25.10 -8.80
CA LEU A 424 -2.67 -24.45 -7.56
C LEU A 424 -1.44 -25.13 -6.98
N PHE A 425 -0.48 -24.33 -6.52
CA PHE A 425 0.62 -24.78 -5.68
C PHE A 425 0.28 -24.44 -4.22
N THR A 426 0.24 -25.42 -3.36
CA THR A 426 -0.19 -25.24 -1.97
C THR A 426 0.55 -26.20 -1.03
N ASN A 427 0.70 -25.79 0.22
CA ASN A 427 1.28 -26.59 1.30
C ASN A 427 0.22 -27.33 2.14
N GLY A 428 -1.00 -27.52 1.61
CA GLY A 428 -2.09 -28.22 2.25
C GLY A 428 -3.27 -28.40 1.31
N GLN A 429 -4.43 -28.75 1.84
CA GLN A 429 -5.68 -28.91 1.08
C GLN A 429 -6.42 -27.58 0.99
N PRO A 430 -6.36 -26.84 -0.15
CA PRO A 430 -7.01 -25.53 -0.25
C PRO A 430 -8.51 -25.68 -0.42
N GLN A 431 -9.28 -24.81 0.21
CA GLN A 431 -10.68 -24.60 -0.16
C GLN A 431 -10.77 -23.52 -1.23
N VAL A 432 -11.18 -23.93 -2.43
CA VAL A 432 -11.33 -23.07 -3.58
C VAL A 432 -12.67 -23.33 -4.22
N GLN A 433 -13.40 -22.27 -4.53
CA GLN A 433 -14.65 -22.29 -5.27
C GLN A 433 -14.46 -21.60 -6.61
N LEU A 434 -14.90 -22.28 -7.67
CA LEU A 434 -14.93 -21.72 -9.02
C LEU A 434 -16.36 -21.43 -9.44
N SER A 435 -16.55 -20.32 -10.13
CA SER A 435 -17.78 -19.98 -10.84
C SER A 435 -17.47 -19.31 -12.17
N MET A 436 -18.44 -19.27 -13.08
CA MET A 436 -18.30 -18.63 -14.39
C MET A 436 -19.31 -17.51 -14.50
N ASN A 437 -18.83 -16.29 -14.60
CA ASN A 437 -19.63 -15.11 -14.89
C ASN A 437 -19.78 -14.95 -16.40
N ILE A 438 -20.97 -14.65 -16.88
CA ILE A 438 -21.32 -14.72 -18.31
C ILE A 438 -21.71 -13.34 -18.83
N ASP A 439 -21.31 -13.03 -20.08
CA ASP A 439 -21.76 -11.85 -20.85
C ASP A 439 -21.68 -10.54 -20.07
N PHE A 440 -20.54 -10.32 -19.42
CA PHE A 440 -20.19 -9.12 -18.63
C PHE A 440 -20.97 -8.94 -17.32
N ASP A 441 -21.67 -9.98 -16.85
CA ASP A 441 -22.20 -9.95 -15.50
C ASP A 441 -21.05 -10.07 -14.49
N THR A 442 -20.90 -9.07 -13.64
CA THR A 442 -19.87 -9.02 -12.59
C THR A 442 -20.43 -9.28 -11.19
N MET A 443 -21.71 -9.64 -11.10
CA MET A 443 -22.34 -9.93 -9.81
C MET A 443 -21.73 -11.17 -9.18
N ASP A 444 -21.36 -11.02 -7.93
CA ASP A 444 -20.89 -12.14 -7.13
C ASP A 444 -22.08 -12.92 -6.56
N THR A 445 -22.31 -14.08 -7.14
CA THR A 445 -23.44 -14.96 -6.74
C THR A 445 -23.02 -16.06 -5.78
N SER A 446 -21.72 -16.17 -5.47
CA SER A 446 -21.19 -17.23 -4.62
C SER A 446 -21.17 -16.84 -3.14
N SER A 447 -21.35 -17.84 -2.25
CA SER A 447 -21.26 -17.64 -0.80
C SER A 447 -19.81 -17.38 -0.36
N ALA A 448 -19.64 -16.75 0.81
CA ALA A 448 -18.33 -16.64 1.45
C ALA A 448 -17.83 -18.04 1.82
N LEU A 449 -16.53 -18.27 1.59
CA LEU A 449 -15.85 -19.49 2.02
C LEU A 449 -15.27 -19.30 3.42
N SER A 450 -15.29 -20.36 4.21
CA SER A 450 -14.51 -20.46 5.44
C SER A 450 -13.64 -21.71 5.38
N TYR A 451 -12.43 -21.62 5.89
CA TYR A 451 -11.48 -22.72 5.92
C TYR A 451 -11.20 -23.15 7.35
N SER A 452 -11.27 -24.46 7.60
CA SER A 452 -10.97 -25.07 8.90
C SER A 452 -9.95 -26.21 8.80
N GLY A 453 -9.34 -26.40 7.64
CA GLY A 453 -8.31 -27.43 7.44
C GLY A 453 -6.94 -26.99 7.97
N SER A 454 -6.01 -27.94 8.02
CA SER A 454 -4.63 -27.71 8.41
C SER A 454 -3.68 -27.79 7.22
N ALA A 455 -2.57 -27.07 7.30
CA ALA A 455 -1.43 -27.28 6.43
C ALA A 455 -0.86 -28.70 6.60
N PHE A 456 -0.11 -29.18 5.62
CA PHE A 456 0.65 -30.44 5.76
C PHE A 456 1.65 -30.30 6.92
N GLY A 457 1.82 -31.39 7.69
CA GLY A 457 2.76 -31.41 8.80
C GLY A 457 4.21 -31.41 8.34
N ALA A 458 5.04 -30.59 8.99
CA ALA A 458 6.50 -30.65 8.81
C ALA A 458 7.13 -31.67 9.75
N TRP A 459 8.23 -32.31 9.32
CA TRP A 459 9.02 -33.21 10.14
C TRP A 459 9.49 -32.52 11.43
N GLY A 460 9.27 -33.17 12.56
CA GLY A 460 9.65 -32.65 13.88
C GLY A 460 8.63 -31.71 14.54
N VAL A 461 7.54 -31.36 13.87
CA VAL A 461 6.49 -30.47 14.40
C VAL A 461 5.14 -31.19 14.45
N GLY A 462 4.86 -32.05 13.48
CA GLY A 462 3.58 -32.71 13.34
C GLY A 462 3.44 -34.01 14.17
N LEU A 463 2.22 -34.32 14.65
CA LEU A 463 1.89 -35.57 15.31
C LEU A 463 1.63 -36.65 14.27
N TRP A 464 2.26 -37.81 14.44
CA TRP A 464 2.23 -38.94 13.49
C TRP A 464 0.82 -39.45 13.15
N ASP A 465 -0.10 -39.40 14.09
CA ASP A 465 -1.45 -39.96 13.92
C ASP A 465 -2.51 -38.96 13.47
N SER A 466 -2.17 -37.68 13.30
CA SER A 466 -3.16 -36.63 13.03
C SER A 466 -2.83 -35.68 11.89
N MET A 467 -1.59 -35.71 11.37
CA MET A 467 -1.17 -34.79 10.31
C MET A 467 -1.01 -35.48 8.96
N LEU A 468 -1.46 -34.80 7.90
CA LEU A 468 -1.13 -35.14 6.53
C LEU A 468 0.31 -34.70 6.27
N TRP A 469 1.20 -35.67 5.98
CA TRP A 469 2.60 -35.39 5.70
C TRP A 469 2.80 -34.94 4.26
N GLY A 470 3.45 -33.80 4.06
CA GLY A 470 3.83 -33.27 2.76
C GLY A 470 5.06 -32.40 2.93
N SER A 471 5.92 -32.37 1.93
CA SER A 471 6.99 -31.36 1.82
C SER A 471 6.49 -30.25 0.94
N ASP A 472 7.04 -29.05 1.06
CA ASP A 472 6.89 -27.92 0.15
C ASP A 472 5.57 -27.81 -0.67
N LEU A 473 5.45 -26.82 -1.50
CA LEU A 473 4.30 -26.59 -2.34
C LEU A 473 4.02 -27.77 -3.28
N GLN A 474 2.83 -28.34 -3.19
CA GLN A 474 2.36 -29.42 -4.07
C GLN A 474 1.33 -28.88 -5.06
N ILE A 475 1.30 -29.50 -6.25
CA ILE A 475 0.29 -29.15 -7.25
C ILE A 475 -1.04 -29.81 -6.89
N THR A 476 -2.04 -28.99 -6.64
CA THR A 476 -3.42 -29.43 -6.47
C THR A 476 -4.22 -29.00 -7.69
N ASN A 477 -4.83 -29.96 -8.39
CA ASN A 477 -5.61 -29.72 -9.58
C ASN A 477 -6.82 -30.65 -9.61
N SER A 478 -7.96 -30.17 -9.16
CA SER A 478 -9.22 -30.92 -9.18
C SER A 478 -10.26 -30.26 -10.10
N TRP A 479 -11.00 -31.09 -10.86
CA TRP A 479 -12.10 -30.60 -11.69
C TRP A 479 -13.27 -30.21 -10.83
N GLN A 480 -13.74 -28.98 -10.98
CA GLN A 480 -14.97 -28.46 -10.38
C GLN A 480 -16.02 -28.20 -11.46
N GLY A 481 -17.30 -28.46 -11.14
CA GLY A 481 -18.41 -28.10 -11.99
C GLY A 481 -18.60 -26.59 -12.01
N ILE A 482 -18.68 -26.00 -13.21
CA ILE A 482 -19.11 -24.61 -13.43
C ILE A 482 -20.28 -24.63 -14.40
N THR A 483 -21.16 -23.63 -14.33
CA THR A 483 -22.30 -23.55 -15.21
C THR A 483 -22.42 -22.15 -15.80
N GLY A 484 -22.75 -22.08 -17.09
CA GLY A 484 -23.00 -20.80 -17.74
C GLY A 484 -23.19 -20.99 -19.25
N ILE A 485 -24.04 -20.17 -19.85
CA ILE A 485 -24.28 -20.14 -21.29
C ILE A 485 -24.20 -18.69 -21.76
N GLY A 486 -23.27 -18.36 -22.63
CA GLY A 486 -23.11 -17.02 -23.16
C GLY A 486 -22.07 -16.93 -24.26
N TYR A 487 -21.83 -15.72 -24.73
CA TYR A 487 -20.84 -15.44 -25.79
C TYR A 487 -19.44 -15.29 -25.23
N CYS A 488 -19.30 -14.77 -24.02
CA CYS A 488 -18.03 -14.68 -23.29
C CYS A 488 -18.22 -15.13 -21.84
N GLY A 489 -17.14 -15.44 -21.16
CA GLY A 489 -17.14 -15.83 -19.76
C GLY A 489 -15.91 -15.33 -19.05
N ALA A 490 -16.06 -14.99 -17.76
CA ALA A 490 -15.00 -14.66 -16.83
C ALA A 490 -15.00 -15.67 -15.68
N LEU A 491 -13.86 -16.30 -15.45
CA LEU A 491 -13.73 -17.22 -14.33
C LEU A 491 -13.62 -16.42 -13.04
N GLN A 492 -14.44 -16.77 -12.06
CA GLN A 492 -14.25 -16.30 -10.68
C GLN A 492 -13.65 -17.43 -9.84
N LEU A 493 -12.57 -17.11 -9.14
CA LEU A 493 -11.92 -17.98 -8.17
C LEU A 493 -11.99 -17.32 -6.80
N LYS A 494 -12.59 -18.02 -5.85
CA LYS A 494 -12.55 -17.67 -4.44
C LYS A 494 -11.77 -18.70 -3.66
N SER A 495 -11.02 -18.24 -2.67
CA SER A 495 -10.30 -19.09 -1.74
C SER A 495 -10.47 -18.58 -0.32
N ALA A 496 -10.34 -19.48 0.64
CA ALA A 496 -10.15 -19.15 2.03
C ALA A 496 -8.94 -19.90 2.56
N SER A 497 -8.07 -19.21 3.30
CA SER A 497 -6.90 -19.80 3.92
C SER A 497 -6.84 -19.48 5.41
N SER A 498 -6.40 -20.46 6.18
CA SER A 498 -5.95 -20.29 7.56
C SER A 498 -4.69 -21.14 7.70
N GLY A 499 -3.53 -20.51 7.51
CA GLY A 499 -2.23 -21.20 7.56
C GLY A 499 -1.79 -21.87 6.24
N LEU A 500 -2.45 -21.60 5.10
CA LEU A 500 -2.06 -22.16 3.81
C LEU A 500 -1.51 -21.10 2.86
N GLN A 501 -0.37 -21.41 2.27
CA GLN A 501 0.11 -20.75 1.06
C GLN A 501 -0.68 -21.27 -0.14
N ILE A 502 -1.21 -20.36 -0.96
CA ILE A 502 -1.92 -20.68 -2.21
C ILE A 502 -1.31 -19.84 -3.33
N GLU A 503 -0.75 -20.50 -4.31
CA GLU A 503 -0.24 -19.89 -5.54
C GLU A 503 -1.02 -20.46 -6.72
N TRP A 504 -1.58 -19.58 -7.55
CA TRP A 504 -2.41 -19.93 -8.69
C TRP A 504 -1.69 -19.58 -10.00
N ALA A 505 -1.44 -20.60 -10.84
CA ALA A 505 -0.68 -20.45 -12.08
C ALA A 505 -1.55 -20.42 -13.34
N ALA A 506 -2.60 -21.24 -13.42
CA ALA A 506 -3.46 -21.33 -14.59
C ALA A 506 -4.80 -22.00 -14.24
N THR A 507 -5.76 -21.96 -15.16
CA THR A 507 -7.01 -22.74 -15.06
C THR A 507 -7.43 -23.29 -16.41
N ASP A 508 -7.68 -24.57 -16.46
CA ASP A 508 -8.28 -25.21 -17.63
C ASP A 508 -9.81 -25.12 -17.55
N VAL A 509 -10.44 -24.67 -18.63
CA VAL A 509 -11.88 -24.52 -18.74
C VAL A 509 -12.41 -25.41 -19.86
N VAL A 510 -13.41 -26.23 -19.55
CA VAL A 510 -14.11 -27.10 -20.52
C VAL A 510 -15.42 -26.45 -20.92
N PHE A 511 -15.60 -26.28 -22.24
CA PHE A 511 -16.80 -25.73 -22.82
C PHE A 511 -17.23 -26.42 -24.13
N GLN A 512 -18.48 -26.26 -24.50
CA GLN A 512 -19.02 -26.71 -25.79
C GLN A 512 -19.47 -25.49 -26.58
N THR A 513 -19.19 -25.46 -27.89
CA THR A 513 -19.60 -24.40 -28.81
C THR A 513 -20.86 -24.77 -29.58
N GLY A 514 -21.65 -23.79 -30.00
CA GLY A 514 -22.79 -24.01 -30.90
C GLY A 514 -24.04 -24.55 -30.21
N TRP A 515 -24.19 -24.38 -28.92
CA TRP A 515 -25.40 -24.74 -28.21
C TRP A 515 -26.53 -23.74 -28.55
N ALA A 516 -27.37 -24.11 -29.52
CA ALA A 516 -28.61 -23.43 -29.74
C ALA A 516 -29.60 -23.96 -28.70
N GLY A 517 -29.70 -23.26 -27.55
CA GLY A 517 -30.76 -23.52 -26.61
C GLY A 517 -32.10 -23.31 -27.31
N VAL A 518 -32.91 -24.32 -27.33
CA VAL A 518 -34.32 -24.24 -27.68
C VAL A 518 -35.05 -23.50 -26.58
#